data_c8d6ffdcafe86359ac9d2ce9d95d8590
#
_entry.id   c8d6ffdcafe86359ac9d2ce9d95d8590
#
_cell.length_a   1.000
_cell.length_b   1.000
_cell.length_c   1.000
_cell.angle_alpha   90.00
_cell.angle_beta   90.00
_cell.angle_gamma   90.00
#
_symmetry.space_group_name_H-M   'P 1'
#
loop_
_entity.id
_entity.type
_entity.pdbx_description
1 polymer ?
#
loop_
_entity_poly.entity_id
_entity_poly.type
_entity_poly.pdbx_seq_one_letter_code
_entity_poly.pdbx_strand_id
1 'polypeptide(L)'
;MNLIACPLDCYDACQGQMIEDNIKGSKENLVTNGKLCVNFANLLKVENLQTAFYENKEISLDESLNILIEKLKSTTPAKTLFYKGSGNLGVMQNSTKNFFTQYGSTLTRGSLCDGGGNVALEEGRGIVINPPIQKLLDADIVVVWGRNLTVTSTHMYNLIKDKTFVTIDPIKTEIAKKSKIHMQINPKTDYELALLFTRFAYMQDLEDREFIEEYGNGADWFFDISRNRPVVSYEATTGIELSKVNEFFDLIENKKVAILVGLGVQKYFEGTQIM
;
A
#
# COMPACT_ATOMS: atom_id res chain seq x y z
N MET A 1 21.56 -24.83 3.79
CA MET A 1 21.30 -23.58 3.06
C MET A 1 20.47 -22.70 3.98
N ASN A 2 21.01 -21.57 4.44
CA ASN A 2 20.29 -20.72 5.40
C ASN A 2 19.45 -19.70 4.65
N LEU A 3 18.16 -20.04 4.44
CA LEU A 3 17.19 -19.12 3.85
C LEU A 3 16.80 -18.05 4.87
N ILE A 4 16.70 -16.83 4.41
CA ILE A 4 16.26 -15.67 5.20
C ILE A 4 15.18 -14.90 4.43
N ALA A 5 14.25 -14.32 5.16
CA ALA A 5 13.26 -13.39 4.61
C ALA A 5 13.74 -11.95 4.80
N CYS A 6 13.43 -11.09 3.84
CA CYS A 6 13.65 -9.67 3.98
C CYS A 6 12.76 -9.10 5.10
N PRO A 7 13.32 -8.38 6.08
CA PRO A 7 12.53 -7.79 7.16
C PRO A 7 11.89 -6.44 6.78
N LEU A 8 12.10 -5.95 5.57
CA LEU A 8 11.54 -4.70 5.08
C LEU A 8 10.12 -4.91 4.56
N ASP A 9 9.26 -3.94 4.77
CA ASP A 9 7.80 -4.06 4.57
C ASP A 9 7.33 -3.79 3.13
N CYS A 10 8.16 -4.00 2.12
CA CYS A 10 7.70 -3.87 0.76
C CYS A 10 6.94 -5.15 0.29
N TYR A 11 6.04 -4.96 -0.66
CA TYR A 11 5.19 -6.03 -1.19
C TYR A 11 5.97 -7.13 -1.94
N ASP A 12 7.24 -6.88 -2.29
CA ASP A 12 8.09 -7.82 -3.01
C ASP A 12 8.42 -9.08 -2.20
N ALA A 13 8.34 -9.03 -0.87
CA ALA A 13 8.53 -10.17 0.05
C ALA A 13 9.77 -11.01 -0.29
N CYS A 14 10.92 -10.36 -0.45
CA CYS A 14 12.14 -10.98 -0.97
C CYS A 14 12.66 -12.09 -0.06
N GLN A 15 13.10 -13.17 -0.68
CA GLN A 15 13.84 -14.26 -0.04
C GLN A 15 15.33 -14.17 -0.39
N GLY A 16 16.15 -14.23 0.63
CA GLY A 16 17.61 -14.28 0.52
C GLY A 16 18.19 -15.57 1.04
N GLN A 17 19.49 -15.70 0.86
CA GLN A 17 20.32 -16.78 1.40
C GLN A 17 21.54 -16.15 2.06
N MET A 18 21.89 -16.63 3.26
CA MET A 18 23.18 -16.32 3.87
C MET A 18 24.26 -17.19 3.23
N ILE A 19 25.25 -16.55 2.64
CA ILE A 19 26.44 -17.19 2.10
C ILE A 19 27.64 -16.46 2.73
N GLU A 20 28.33 -17.15 3.64
CA GLU A 20 29.31 -16.52 4.52
C GLU A 20 28.65 -15.33 5.25
N ASP A 21 29.25 -14.17 5.22
CA ASP A 21 28.75 -12.95 5.85
C ASP A 21 27.98 -12.02 4.90
N ASN A 22 27.45 -12.59 3.79
CA ASN A 22 26.72 -11.81 2.79
C ASN A 22 25.33 -12.35 2.53
N ILE A 23 24.40 -11.46 2.23
CA ILE A 23 23.06 -11.80 1.77
C ILE A 23 23.07 -11.84 0.25
N LYS A 24 22.64 -12.97 -0.32
CA LYS A 24 22.40 -13.14 -1.77
C LYS A 24 20.94 -13.49 -2.02
N GLY A 25 20.43 -13.15 -3.19
CA GLY A 25 19.03 -13.46 -3.56
C GLY A 25 18.86 -14.94 -3.82
N SER A 26 17.72 -15.50 -3.39
CA SER A 26 17.32 -16.86 -3.75
C SER A 26 16.74 -16.90 -5.15
N LYS A 27 17.24 -17.80 -5.98
CA LYS A 27 16.69 -18.05 -7.34
C LYS A 27 15.32 -18.72 -7.31
N GLU A 28 14.95 -19.30 -6.17
CA GLU A 28 13.65 -19.95 -5.96
C GLU A 28 12.52 -18.94 -5.72
N ASN A 29 12.86 -17.69 -5.38
CA ASN A 29 11.86 -16.64 -5.22
C ASN A 29 11.43 -16.11 -6.59
N LEU A 30 10.17 -16.35 -6.96
CA LEU A 30 9.63 -15.98 -8.27
C LEU A 30 9.65 -14.47 -8.56
N VAL A 31 9.54 -13.65 -7.52
CA VAL A 31 9.49 -12.19 -7.66
C VAL A 31 10.88 -11.60 -7.87
N THR A 32 11.86 -12.05 -7.08
CA THR A 32 13.22 -11.49 -7.11
C THR A 32 14.14 -12.20 -8.10
N ASN A 33 13.88 -13.47 -8.36
CA ASN A 33 14.67 -14.33 -9.27
C ASN A 33 16.18 -14.18 -9.03
N GLY A 34 16.58 -14.31 -7.77
CA GLY A 34 17.99 -14.23 -7.36
C GLY A 34 18.58 -12.82 -7.26
N LYS A 35 17.82 -11.77 -7.50
CA LYS A 35 18.24 -10.37 -7.32
C LYS A 35 17.78 -9.84 -5.97
N LEU A 36 18.53 -8.89 -5.43
CA LEU A 36 18.16 -8.15 -4.23
C LEU A 36 18.18 -6.65 -4.53
N CYS A 37 17.31 -5.90 -3.85
CA CYS A 37 17.44 -4.46 -3.81
C CYS A 37 18.64 -4.06 -2.92
N VAL A 38 19.10 -2.83 -3.07
CA VAL A 38 20.24 -2.30 -2.33
C VAL A 38 20.06 -2.36 -0.81
N ASN A 39 18.80 -2.13 -0.35
CA ASN A 39 18.51 -2.13 1.08
C ASN A 39 18.65 -3.52 1.70
N PHE A 40 18.11 -4.56 1.06
CA PHE A 40 18.24 -5.92 1.58
C PHE A 40 19.65 -6.46 1.42
N ALA A 41 20.32 -6.20 0.29
CA ALA A 41 21.70 -6.63 0.07
C ALA A 41 22.68 -6.04 1.10
N ASN A 42 22.41 -4.83 1.62
CA ASN A 42 23.26 -4.15 2.60
C ASN A 42 22.71 -4.22 4.03
N LEU A 43 21.69 -5.02 4.30
CA LEU A 43 21.04 -5.05 5.60
C LEU A 43 22.02 -5.30 6.77
N LEU A 44 22.99 -6.20 6.58
CA LEU A 44 24.00 -6.52 7.59
C LEU A 44 25.08 -5.45 7.74
N LYS A 45 25.14 -4.48 6.82
CA LYS A 45 26.11 -3.36 6.87
C LYS A 45 25.50 -2.12 7.54
N VAL A 46 24.22 -2.17 7.90
CA VAL A 46 23.57 -1.07 8.61
C VAL A 46 24.07 -1.07 10.05
N GLU A 47 24.64 0.04 10.49
CA GLU A 47 25.02 0.22 11.88
C GLU A 47 23.77 0.27 12.74
N ASN A 48 23.72 -0.60 13.75
CA ASN A 48 22.68 -0.57 14.76
C ASN A 48 23.02 0.48 15.82
N LEU A 49 22.01 1.06 16.44
CA LEU A 49 22.21 1.93 17.60
C LEU A 49 22.92 1.14 18.71
N GLN A 50 24.00 1.72 19.23
CA GLN A 50 24.81 1.13 20.31
C GLN A 50 24.50 1.78 21.64
N THR A 51 23.89 2.97 21.64
CA THR A 51 23.61 3.78 22.81
C THR A 51 22.18 4.32 22.78
N ALA A 52 21.70 4.80 23.91
CA ALA A 52 20.44 5.49 24.08
C ALA A 52 20.66 6.84 24.78
N PHE A 53 19.61 7.65 24.89
CA PHE A 53 19.63 8.91 25.59
C PHE A 53 18.59 8.92 26.71
N TYR A 54 18.97 9.32 27.90
CA TYR A 54 18.06 9.56 29.00
C TYR A 54 18.44 10.90 29.67
N GLU A 55 17.43 11.78 29.82
CA GLU A 55 17.64 13.15 30.36
C GLU A 55 18.79 13.92 29.67
N ASN A 56 18.88 13.83 28.35
CA ASN A 56 19.93 14.43 27.52
C ASN A 56 21.34 13.89 27.74
N LYS A 57 21.48 12.76 28.44
CA LYS A 57 22.77 12.08 28.61
C LYS A 57 22.78 10.80 27.80
N GLU A 58 23.90 10.54 27.14
CA GLU A 58 24.12 9.28 26.46
C GLU A 58 24.38 8.17 27.50
N ILE A 59 23.69 7.05 27.34
CA ILE A 59 23.77 5.88 28.22
C ILE A 59 23.90 4.60 27.39
N SER A 60 24.30 3.50 27.99
CA SER A 60 24.33 2.20 27.35
C SER A 60 22.92 1.65 27.10
N LEU A 61 22.79 0.71 26.17
CA LEU A 61 21.51 0.03 25.92
C LEU A 61 21.04 -0.75 27.15
N ASP A 62 21.95 -1.41 27.88
CA ASP A 62 21.62 -2.14 29.10
C ASP A 62 21.10 -1.22 30.20
N GLU A 63 21.72 -0.06 30.37
CA GLU A 63 21.22 0.96 31.29
C GLU A 63 19.84 1.47 30.89
N SER A 64 19.62 1.71 29.59
CA SER A 64 18.31 2.15 29.08
C SER A 64 17.21 1.11 29.31
N LEU A 65 17.52 -0.18 29.14
CA LEU A 65 16.59 -1.28 29.43
C LEU A 65 16.27 -1.34 30.92
N ASN A 66 17.26 -1.20 31.80
CA ASN A 66 17.02 -1.19 33.24
C ASN A 66 16.12 -0.02 33.66
N ILE A 67 16.35 1.18 33.14
CA ILE A 67 15.49 2.34 33.37
C ILE A 67 14.06 2.06 32.89
N LEU A 68 13.89 1.49 31.70
CA LEU A 68 12.59 1.13 31.16
C LEU A 68 11.88 0.11 32.06
N ILE A 69 12.57 -0.94 32.49
CA ILE A 69 12.04 -1.98 33.40
C ILE A 69 11.55 -1.35 34.70
N GLU A 70 12.34 -0.50 35.33
CA GLU A 70 11.94 0.13 36.59
C GLU A 70 10.75 1.10 36.40
N LYS A 71 10.69 1.83 35.27
CA LYS A 71 9.51 2.65 34.94
C LYS A 71 8.25 1.79 34.75
N LEU A 72 8.36 0.68 34.04
CA LEU A 72 7.22 -0.23 33.85
C LEU A 72 6.77 -0.87 35.18
N LYS A 73 7.70 -1.30 36.05
CA LYS A 73 7.38 -1.84 37.37
C LYS A 73 6.70 -0.82 38.28
N SER A 74 7.09 0.43 38.20
CA SER A 74 6.53 1.52 39.03
C SER A 74 5.26 2.15 38.48
N THR A 75 4.85 1.79 37.26
CA THR A 75 3.69 2.35 36.58
C THR A 75 2.54 1.32 36.58
N THR A 76 1.31 1.76 36.90
CA THR A 76 0.13 0.90 36.73
C THR A 76 -0.01 0.49 35.26
N PRO A 77 -0.09 -0.82 34.94
CA PRO A 77 -0.10 -1.28 33.56
C PRO A 77 -1.11 -0.57 32.65
N ALA A 78 -2.33 -0.37 33.12
CA ALA A 78 -3.38 0.32 32.35
C ALA A 78 -3.07 1.80 32.03
N LYS A 79 -2.12 2.43 32.77
CA LYS A 79 -1.62 3.79 32.48
C LYS A 79 -0.48 3.82 31.46
N THR A 80 -0.01 2.66 31.04
CA THR A 80 1.00 2.52 29.98
C THR A 80 0.29 2.35 28.66
N LEU A 81 0.52 3.26 27.71
CA LEU A 81 0.00 3.15 26.33
C LEU A 81 1.04 2.47 25.44
N PHE A 82 0.68 1.32 24.89
CA PHE A 82 1.44 0.72 23.79
C PHE A 82 0.88 1.21 22.46
N TYR A 83 1.62 2.12 21.83
CA TYR A 83 1.29 2.68 20.52
C TYR A 83 2.17 2.03 19.44
N LYS A 84 1.54 1.34 18.49
CA LYS A 84 2.22 0.72 17.37
C LYS A 84 1.55 1.16 16.06
N GLY A 85 2.35 1.66 15.12
CA GLY A 85 1.93 1.86 13.73
C GLY A 85 2.08 0.58 12.91
N SER A 86 1.78 0.67 11.61
CA SER A 86 2.04 -0.39 10.67
C SER A 86 3.52 -0.48 10.37
N GLY A 87 4.39 -0.52 10.16
CA GLY A 87 5.78 -0.62 9.83
C GLY A 87 6.36 -1.88 10.44
N ASN A 88 7.19 -2.51 9.70
CA ASN A 88 7.95 -3.69 10.11
C ASN A 88 7.05 -4.84 10.63
N LEU A 89 6.35 -5.48 9.69
CA LEU A 89 5.32 -6.49 9.98
C LEU A 89 5.87 -7.90 10.26
N GLY A 90 7.19 -8.05 10.40
CA GLY A 90 7.82 -9.33 10.69
C GLY A 90 7.30 -9.99 11.96
N VAL A 91 7.37 -11.31 12.02
CA VAL A 91 6.90 -12.11 13.16
C VAL A 91 7.54 -11.67 14.48
N MET A 92 8.83 -11.33 14.45
CA MET A 92 9.58 -10.89 15.64
C MET A 92 9.05 -9.59 16.23
N GLN A 93 8.51 -8.68 15.42
CA GLN A 93 7.95 -7.41 15.87
C GLN A 93 6.64 -7.60 16.66
N ASN A 94 5.97 -8.72 16.49
CA ASN A 94 4.79 -9.08 17.29
C ASN A 94 5.14 -9.44 18.73
N SER A 95 6.39 -9.76 19.05
CA SER A 95 6.83 -10.03 20.43
C SER A 95 6.56 -8.84 21.36
N THR A 96 6.73 -7.62 20.88
CA THR A 96 6.44 -6.40 21.66
C THR A 96 4.94 -6.28 21.98
N LYS A 97 4.06 -6.56 21.01
CA LYS A 97 2.62 -6.57 21.23
C LYS A 97 2.24 -7.64 22.27
N ASN A 98 2.79 -8.84 22.16
CA ASN A 98 2.53 -9.93 23.11
C ASN A 98 2.99 -9.55 24.52
N PHE A 99 4.17 -8.98 24.65
CA PHE A 99 4.68 -8.48 25.93
C PHE A 99 3.73 -7.46 26.56
N PHE A 100 3.39 -6.38 25.85
CA PHE A 100 2.55 -5.32 26.38
C PHE A 100 1.09 -5.76 26.63
N THR A 101 0.60 -6.76 25.87
CA THR A 101 -0.69 -7.38 26.15
C THR A 101 -0.65 -8.13 27.49
N GLN A 102 0.39 -8.94 27.72
CA GLN A 102 0.55 -9.69 28.99
C GLN A 102 0.85 -8.77 30.18
N TYR A 103 1.59 -7.69 29.94
CA TYR A 103 1.83 -6.65 30.95
C TYR A 103 0.53 -5.96 31.38
N GLY A 104 -0.52 -5.95 30.55
CA GLY A 104 -1.81 -5.33 30.82
C GLY A 104 -1.89 -3.85 30.43
N SER A 105 -1.09 -3.41 29.46
CA SER A 105 -1.12 -2.05 28.97
C SER A 105 -2.37 -1.73 28.15
N THR A 106 -2.68 -0.44 28.03
CA THR A 106 -3.66 0.04 27.05
C THR A 106 -3.06 -0.07 25.65
N LEU A 107 -3.77 -0.74 24.75
CA LEU A 107 -3.32 -0.96 23.36
C LEU A 107 -4.10 -0.08 22.41
N THR A 108 -3.43 0.49 21.40
CA THR A 108 -4.11 1.13 20.28
C THR A 108 -4.72 0.08 19.34
N ARG A 109 -5.84 0.43 18.72
CA ARG A 109 -6.47 -0.35 17.65
C ARG A 109 -6.37 0.39 16.33
N GLY A 110 -6.28 -0.37 15.23
CA GLY A 110 -6.16 0.17 13.88
C GLY A 110 -4.80 0.79 13.62
N SER A 111 -4.68 1.43 12.49
CA SER A 111 -3.46 2.07 12.02
C SER A 111 -3.81 3.33 11.23
N LEU A 112 -3.15 4.44 11.54
CA LEU A 112 -3.23 5.66 10.72
C LEU A 112 -2.53 5.49 9.36
N CYS A 113 -1.77 4.42 9.19
CA CYS A 113 -1.02 4.15 7.98
C CYS A 113 -1.86 3.47 6.89
N ASP A 114 -2.49 2.36 7.19
CA ASP A 114 -3.22 1.50 6.24
C ASP A 114 -4.65 1.15 6.72
N GLY A 115 -5.03 1.60 7.90
CA GLY A 115 -6.33 1.27 8.49
C GLY A 115 -7.52 1.71 7.64
N GLY A 116 -7.45 2.89 7.01
CA GLY A 116 -8.52 3.37 6.13
C GLY A 116 -8.78 2.46 4.94
N GLY A 117 -7.71 2.03 4.25
CA GLY A 117 -7.83 1.10 3.13
C GLY A 117 -8.28 -0.29 3.54
N ASN A 118 -7.84 -0.78 4.72
CA ASN A 118 -8.29 -2.08 5.22
C ASN A 118 -9.79 -2.06 5.55
N VAL A 119 -10.29 -0.99 6.19
CA VAL A 119 -11.73 -0.81 6.44
C VAL A 119 -12.51 -0.77 5.14
N ALA A 120 -12.03 -0.03 4.14
CA ALA A 120 -12.69 0.04 2.83
C ALA A 120 -12.79 -1.34 2.15
N LEU A 121 -11.72 -2.15 2.21
CA LEU A 121 -11.74 -3.50 1.66
C LEU A 121 -12.70 -4.42 2.43
N GLU A 122 -12.78 -4.28 3.76
CA GLU A 122 -13.68 -5.05 4.60
C GLU A 122 -15.15 -4.67 4.34
N GLU A 123 -15.45 -3.39 4.27
CA GLU A 123 -16.80 -2.87 3.98
C GLU A 123 -17.24 -3.16 2.55
N GLY A 124 -16.35 -2.98 1.56
CA GLY A 124 -16.68 -3.15 0.15
C GLY A 124 -16.62 -4.59 -0.36
N ARG A 125 -15.88 -5.49 0.29
CA ARG A 125 -15.64 -6.87 -0.18
C ARG A 125 -15.84 -7.93 0.89
N GLY A 126 -16.12 -7.56 2.12
CA GLY A 126 -16.25 -8.48 3.26
C GLY A 126 -14.92 -9.05 3.75
N ILE A 127 -13.79 -8.73 3.12
CA ILE A 127 -12.49 -9.33 3.45
C ILE A 127 -11.31 -8.43 3.05
N VAL A 128 -10.29 -8.42 3.90
CA VAL A 128 -9.02 -7.72 3.63
C VAL A 128 -8.02 -8.70 3.04
N ILE A 129 -8.08 -8.92 1.74
CA ILE A 129 -7.13 -9.78 1.02
C ILE A 129 -6.60 -9.03 -0.21
N ASN A 130 -5.27 -9.08 -0.36
CA ASN A 130 -4.61 -8.71 -1.61
C ASN A 130 -4.31 -9.99 -2.41
N PRO A 131 -4.62 -10.02 -3.72
CA PRO A 131 -4.26 -11.14 -4.57
C PRO A 131 -2.75 -11.39 -4.58
N PRO A 132 -2.30 -12.63 -4.82
CA PRO A 132 -0.89 -12.92 -5.03
C PRO A 132 -0.30 -12.07 -6.17
N ILE A 133 0.95 -11.63 -6.01
CA ILE A 133 1.64 -10.77 -6.99
C ILE A 133 1.65 -11.38 -8.40
N GLN A 134 1.64 -12.71 -8.51
CA GLN A 134 1.60 -13.43 -9.77
C GLN A 134 0.34 -13.12 -10.60
N LYS A 135 -0.75 -12.70 -9.96
CA LYS A 135 -1.97 -12.28 -10.66
C LYS A 135 -1.78 -11.06 -11.55
N LEU A 136 -0.75 -10.26 -11.28
CA LEU A 136 -0.38 -9.15 -12.16
C LEU A 136 0.12 -9.64 -13.54
N LEU A 137 0.65 -10.87 -13.62
CA LEU A 137 1.08 -11.46 -14.90
C LEU A 137 -0.10 -11.79 -15.81
N ASP A 138 -1.29 -12.04 -15.23
CA ASP A 138 -2.50 -12.34 -15.98
C ASP A 138 -3.16 -11.07 -16.54
N ALA A 139 -2.78 -9.88 -16.06
CA ALA A 139 -3.33 -8.61 -16.53
C ALA A 139 -2.73 -8.20 -17.89
N ASP A 140 -3.55 -7.61 -18.75
CA ASP A 140 -3.11 -6.95 -19.98
C ASP A 140 -2.63 -5.54 -19.70
N ILE A 141 -3.32 -4.87 -18.77
CA ILE A 141 -3.08 -3.48 -18.37
C ILE A 141 -2.95 -3.40 -16.85
N VAL A 142 -1.98 -2.61 -16.39
CA VAL A 142 -1.79 -2.32 -14.97
C VAL A 142 -2.00 -0.83 -14.74
N VAL A 143 -3.05 -0.51 -13.98
CA VAL A 143 -3.31 0.85 -13.50
C VAL A 143 -2.54 1.07 -12.21
N VAL A 144 -1.66 2.05 -12.18
CA VAL A 144 -0.87 2.43 -11.01
C VAL A 144 -1.42 3.74 -10.47
N TRP A 145 -2.13 3.66 -9.35
CA TRP A 145 -2.82 4.81 -8.76
C TRP A 145 -2.13 5.26 -7.48
N GLY A 146 -1.51 6.44 -7.50
CA GLY A 146 -0.83 7.02 -6.35
C GLY A 146 0.35 6.18 -5.82
N ARG A 147 1.06 5.45 -6.70
CA ARG A 147 2.16 4.56 -6.29
C ARG A 147 3.36 4.63 -7.24
N ASN A 148 4.54 4.81 -6.69
CA ASN A 148 5.78 4.83 -7.45
C ASN A 148 6.49 3.47 -7.41
N LEU A 149 6.05 2.52 -8.24
CA LEU A 149 6.57 1.14 -8.27
C LEU A 149 8.07 1.05 -8.51
N THR A 150 8.62 1.93 -9.33
CA THR A 150 10.05 1.93 -9.68
C THR A 150 10.94 2.21 -8.46
N VAL A 151 10.38 2.78 -7.40
CA VAL A 151 11.08 3.08 -6.15
C VAL A 151 10.65 2.14 -5.02
N THR A 152 9.34 1.95 -4.85
CA THR A 152 8.78 1.27 -3.66
C THR A 152 8.67 -0.25 -3.80
N SER A 153 8.68 -0.78 -5.04
CA SER A 153 8.52 -2.21 -5.32
C SER A 153 9.22 -2.56 -6.64
N THR A 154 10.55 -2.45 -6.64
CA THR A 154 11.36 -2.58 -7.86
C THR A 154 11.31 -3.99 -8.46
N HIS A 155 11.18 -5.03 -7.65
CA HIS A 155 11.08 -6.40 -8.15
C HIS A 155 9.70 -6.65 -8.77
N MET A 156 8.61 -6.19 -8.13
CA MET A 156 7.28 -6.21 -8.72
C MET A 156 7.26 -5.46 -10.05
N TYR A 157 7.84 -4.25 -10.10
CA TYR A 157 7.95 -3.51 -11.35
C TYR A 157 8.71 -4.32 -12.42
N ASN A 158 9.84 -4.93 -12.10
CA ASN A 158 10.62 -5.73 -13.04
C ASN A 158 9.86 -6.96 -13.57
N LEU A 159 8.98 -7.53 -12.73
CA LEU A 159 8.14 -8.67 -13.11
C LEU A 159 7.12 -8.30 -14.20
N ILE A 160 6.61 -7.07 -14.16
CA ILE A 160 5.52 -6.60 -15.04
C ILE A 160 5.92 -5.46 -15.98
N LYS A 161 7.21 -5.12 -16.09
CA LYS A 161 7.73 -3.96 -16.83
C LYS A 161 7.33 -3.92 -18.31
N ASP A 162 7.00 -5.07 -18.90
CA ASP A 162 6.62 -5.20 -20.31
C ASP A 162 5.08 -5.11 -20.51
N LYS A 163 4.32 -4.88 -19.44
CA LYS A 163 2.88 -4.63 -19.49
C LYS A 163 2.57 -3.20 -19.91
N THR A 164 1.36 -2.98 -20.38
CA THR A 164 0.85 -1.62 -20.61
C THR A 164 0.47 -0.99 -19.27
N PHE A 165 0.99 0.21 -19.00
CA PHE A 165 0.69 0.96 -17.79
C PHE A 165 -0.23 2.14 -18.08
N VAL A 166 -1.13 2.38 -17.13
CA VAL A 166 -1.81 3.66 -16.92
C VAL A 166 -1.40 4.17 -15.54
N THR A 167 -0.99 5.41 -15.43
CA THR A 167 -0.63 6.00 -14.13
C THR A 167 -1.55 7.16 -13.79
N ILE A 168 -2.10 7.12 -12.58
CA ILE A 168 -2.86 8.20 -11.96
C ILE A 168 -2.02 8.68 -10.78
N ASP A 169 -1.45 9.89 -10.90
CA ASP A 169 -0.53 10.42 -9.91
C ASP A 169 -0.41 11.95 -10.08
N PRO A 170 -0.41 12.74 -9.00
CA PRO A 170 -0.27 14.19 -9.08
C PRO A 170 1.08 14.65 -9.62
N ILE A 171 2.09 13.77 -9.63
CA ILE A 171 3.41 14.09 -10.17
C ILE A 171 3.81 13.11 -11.27
N LYS A 172 4.63 13.58 -12.19
CA LYS A 172 5.14 12.77 -13.31
C LYS A 172 6.31 11.89 -12.84
N THR A 173 6.00 10.79 -12.18
CA THR A 173 6.96 9.79 -11.71
C THR A 173 7.64 9.03 -12.85
N GLU A 174 8.68 8.25 -12.57
CA GLU A 174 9.36 7.44 -13.60
C GLU A 174 8.42 6.40 -14.24
N ILE A 175 7.44 5.86 -13.48
CA ILE A 175 6.45 4.98 -14.07
C ILE A 175 5.44 5.76 -14.92
N ALA A 176 5.06 6.97 -14.54
CA ALA A 176 4.19 7.83 -15.32
C ALA A 176 4.80 8.19 -16.68
N LYS A 177 6.13 8.40 -16.75
CA LYS A 177 6.85 8.64 -18.02
C LYS A 177 6.80 7.45 -18.98
N LYS A 178 6.63 6.24 -18.47
CA LYS A 178 6.59 4.99 -19.24
C LYS A 178 5.16 4.52 -19.51
N SER A 179 4.17 5.14 -18.90
CA SER A 179 2.78 4.77 -19.06
C SER A 179 2.20 5.22 -20.40
N LYS A 180 1.29 4.40 -20.93
CA LYS A 180 0.52 4.74 -22.14
C LYS A 180 -0.34 5.97 -21.89
N ILE A 181 -0.94 6.06 -20.69
CA ILE A 181 -1.73 7.20 -20.24
C ILE A 181 -1.20 7.62 -18.86
N HIS A 182 -0.97 8.92 -18.69
CA HIS A 182 -0.74 9.56 -17.40
C HIS A 182 -1.87 10.55 -17.13
N MET A 183 -2.65 10.29 -16.11
CA MET A 183 -3.64 11.22 -15.55
C MET A 183 -2.97 11.97 -14.41
N GLN A 184 -2.54 13.19 -14.67
CA GLN A 184 -1.92 14.05 -13.66
C GLN A 184 -3.01 14.76 -12.86
N ILE A 185 -3.52 14.03 -11.87
CA ILE A 185 -4.64 14.46 -11.02
C ILE A 185 -4.21 15.61 -10.08
N ASN A 186 -5.11 16.53 -9.79
CA ASN A 186 -4.90 17.47 -8.71
C ASN A 186 -4.83 16.74 -7.37
N PRO A 187 -3.90 17.10 -6.45
CA PRO A 187 -3.82 16.46 -5.14
C PRO A 187 -5.16 16.49 -4.39
N LYS A 188 -5.51 15.39 -3.70
CA LYS A 188 -6.73 15.21 -2.89
C LYS A 188 -8.04 15.09 -3.67
N THR A 189 -7.99 14.79 -4.96
CA THR A 189 -9.20 14.64 -5.80
C THR A 189 -9.38 13.22 -6.34
N ASP A 190 -8.76 12.26 -5.69
CA ASP A 190 -8.86 10.84 -6.07
C ASP A 190 -10.31 10.32 -5.99
N TYR A 191 -11.06 10.78 -4.98
CA TYR A 191 -12.48 10.45 -4.82
C TYR A 191 -13.31 10.94 -6.00
N GLU A 192 -13.11 12.19 -6.39
CA GLU A 192 -13.81 12.78 -7.54
C GLU A 192 -13.45 12.09 -8.85
N LEU A 193 -12.19 11.65 -9.01
CA LEU A 193 -11.82 10.90 -10.21
C LEU A 193 -12.49 9.51 -10.23
N ALA A 194 -12.56 8.82 -9.10
CA ALA A 194 -13.27 7.55 -9.00
C ALA A 194 -14.75 7.71 -9.35
N LEU A 195 -15.40 8.75 -8.82
CA LEU A 195 -16.79 9.07 -9.17
C LEU A 195 -16.96 9.48 -10.64
N LEU A 196 -15.98 10.19 -11.23
CA LEU A 196 -16.00 10.50 -12.65
C LEU A 196 -15.92 9.23 -13.51
N PHE A 197 -15.08 8.28 -13.16
CA PHE A 197 -15.01 6.98 -13.83
C PHE A 197 -16.33 6.22 -13.72
N THR A 198 -16.91 6.15 -12.53
CA THR A 198 -18.23 5.52 -12.32
C THR A 198 -19.30 6.21 -13.15
N ARG A 199 -19.33 7.55 -13.13
CA ARG A 199 -20.27 8.34 -13.91
C ARG A 199 -20.12 8.11 -15.40
N PHE A 200 -18.87 8.06 -15.91
CA PHE A 200 -18.58 7.81 -17.31
C PHE A 200 -19.02 6.39 -17.73
N ALA A 201 -18.64 5.37 -16.98
CA ALA A 201 -19.02 3.99 -17.25
C ALA A 201 -20.55 3.84 -17.36
N TYR A 202 -21.28 4.40 -16.40
CA TYR A 202 -22.74 4.37 -16.38
C TYR A 202 -23.38 5.14 -17.58
N MET A 203 -22.78 6.27 -18.00
CA MET A 203 -23.28 7.05 -19.14
C MET A 203 -23.07 6.36 -20.49
N GLN A 204 -22.11 5.45 -20.56
CA GLN A 204 -21.73 4.72 -21.78
C GLN A 204 -22.19 3.26 -21.75
N ASP A 205 -22.97 2.85 -20.75
CA ASP A 205 -23.44 1.46 -20.56
C ASP A 205 -22.27 0.45 -20.54
N LEU A 206 -21.15 0.81 -19.88
CA LEU A 206 -19.93 -0.01 -19.79
C LEU A 206 -19.86 -0.83 -18.51
N GLU A 207 -20.80 -0.68 -17.59
CA GLU A 207 -20.86 -1.46 -16.36
C GLU A 207 -21.24 -2.92 -16.66
N ASP A 208 -20.64 -3.85 -15.93
CA ASP A 208 -21.03 -5.27 -15.95
C ASP A 208 -22.28 -5.47 -15.07
N ARG A 209 -23.45 -5.31 -15.65
CA ARG A 209 -24.74 -5.40 -14.94
C ARG A 209 -24.98 -6.79 -14.37
N GLU A 210 -24.60 -7.84 -15.09
CA GLU A 210 -24.79 -9.22 -14.63
C GLU A 210 -23.95 -9.48 -13.38
N PHE A 211 -22.68 -9.03 -13.38
CA PHE A 211 -21.81 -9.12 -12.20
C PHE A 211 -22.35 -8.28 -11.02
N ILE A 212 -22.85 -7.07 -11.31
CA ILE A 212 -23.39 -6.18 -10.28
C ILE A 212 -24.65 -6.77 -9.66
N GLU A 213 -25.54 -7.36 -10.44
CA GLU A 213 -26.76 -8.01 -9.95
C GLU A 213 -26.46 -9.26 -9.11
N GLU A 214 -25.46 -10.05 -9.50
CA GLU A 214 -25.12 -11.29 -8.80
C GLU A 214 -24.30 -11.04 -7.51
N TYR A 215 -23.34 -10.12 -7.54
CA TYR A 215 -22.36 -9.92 -6.46
C TYR A 215 -22.40 -8.54 -5.82
N GLY A 216 -23.05 -7.57 -6.43
CA GLY A 216 -23.08 -6.19 -5.96
C GLY A 216 -24.14 -5.95 -4.88
N ASN A 217 -23.86 -4.95 -4.04
CA ASN A 217 -24.82 -4.44 -3.07
C ASN A 217 -24.75 -2.92 -3.04
N GLY A 218 -25.88 -2.23 -3.19
CA GLY A 218 -25.95 -0.78 -3.13
C GLY A 218 -25.47 -0.06 -4.40
N ALA A 219 -25.40 -0.74 -5.55
CA ALA A 219 -24.93 -0.16 -6.81
C ALA A 219 -25.72 1.08 -7.22
N ASP A 220 -27.05 1.06 -7.12
CA ASP A 220 -27.91 2.19 -7.48
C ASP A 220 -27.59 3.43 -6.64
N TRP A 221 -27.40 3.25 -5.33
CA TRP A 221 -27.01 4.34 -4.43
C TRP A 221 -25.63 4.90 -4.80
N PHE A 222 -24.70 4.04 -5.14
CA PHE A 222 -23.35 4.45 -5.55
C PHE A 222 -23.38 5.21 -6.88
N PHE A 223 -24.16 4.78 -7.85
CA PHE A 223 -24.37 5.50 -9.10
C PHE A 223 -25.05 6.86 -8.87
N ASP A 224 -26.01 6.93 -7.96
CA ASP A 224 -26.66 8.19 -7.58
C ASP A 224 -25.68 9.20 -7.01
N ILE A 225 -24.74 8.79 -6.16
CA ILE A 225 -23.68 9.65 -5.68
C ILE A 225 -22.86 10.23 -6.84
N SER A 226 -22.52 9.42 -7.84
CA SER A 226 -21.75 9.88 -9.00
C SER A 226 -22.50 10.93 -9.84
N ARG A 227 -23.84 10.99 -9.72
CA ARG A 227 -24.72 11.96 -10.43
C ARG A 227 -24.97 13.25 -9.69
N ASN A 228 -24.53 13.38 -8.43
CA ASN A 228 -24.81 14.55 -7.59
C ASN A 228 -24.15 15.84 -8.09
N ARG A 229 -23.26 15.76 -9.07
CA ARG A 229 -22.62 16.93 -9.68
C ARG A 229 -22.41 16.73 -11.19
N PRO A 230 -22.41 17.80 -11.99
CA PRO A 230 -22.18 17.73 -13.42
C PRO A 230 -20.76 17.27 -13.76
N VAL A 231 -20.59 16.59 -14.91
CA VAL A 231 -19.29 16.07 -15.38
C VAL A 231 -18.22 17.14 -15.41
N VAL A 232 -18.52 18.33 -15.93
CA VAL A 232 -17.57 19.46 -15.97
C VAL A 232 -17.06 19.89 -14.59
N SER A 233 -17.82 19.63 -13.53
CA SER A 233 -17.38 19.90 -12.17
C SER A 233 -16.32 18.89 -11.71
N TYR A 234 -16.39 17.64 -12.15
CA TYR A 234 -15.36 16.64 -11.90
C TYR A 234 -14.07 16.98 -12.65
N GLU A 235 -14.16 17.37 -13.94
CA GLU A 235 -13.01 17.82 -14.73
C GLU A 235 -12.30 19.01 -14.06
N ALA A 236 -13.05 20.04 -13.69
CA ALA A 236 -12.51 21.21 -13.02
C ALA A 236 -11.83 20.88 -11.68
N THR A 237 -12.38 19.93 -10.93
CA THR A 237 -11.82 19.53 -9.62
C THR A 237 -10.58 18.68 -9.78
N THR A 238 -10.65 17.65 -10.63
CA THR A 238 -9.56 16.66 -10.80
C THR A 238 -8.42 17.17 -11.69
N GLY A 239 -8.69 18.12 -12.56
CA GLY A 239 -7.78 18.53 -13.62
C GLY A 239 -7.68 17.52 -14.77
N ILE A 240 -8.58 16.52 -14.81
CA ILE A 240 -8.59 15.48 -15.84
C ILE A 240 -9.74 15.74 -16.81
N GLU A 241 -9.41 15.98 -18.07
CA GLU A 241 -10.38 16.17 -19.13
C GLU A 241 -11.16 14.88 -19.44
N LEU A 242 -12.43 15.00 -19.80
CA LEU A 242 -13.28 13.85 -20.14
C LEU A 242 -12.73 13.07 -21.34
N SER A 243 -12.05 13.75 -22.29
CA SER A 243 -11.33 13.12 -23.39
C SER A 243 -10.30 12.09 -22.90
N LYS A 244 -9.62 12.37 -21.79
CA LYS A 244 -8.63 11.47 -21.16
C LYS A 244 -9.29 10.29 -20.48
N VAL A 245 -10.47 10.50 -19.90
CA VAL A 245 -11.28 9.43 -19.33
C VAL A 245 -11.76 8.49 -20.45
N ASN A 246 -12.22 9.05 -21.57
CA ASN A 246 -12.59 8.26 -22.75
C ASN A 246 -11.41 7.43 -23.27
N GLU A 247 -10.23 8.05 -23.46
CA GLU A 247 -9.00 7.36 -23.88
C GLU A 247 -8.65 6.17 -22.94
N PHE A 248 -8.89 6.34 -21.65
CA PHE A 248 -8.68 5.28 -20.67
C PHE A 248 -9.69 4.12 -20.86
N PHE A 249 -10.98 4.40 -20.99
CA PHE A 249 -11.99 3.36 -21.19
C PHE A 249 -11.80 2.63 -22.51
N ASP A 250 -11.48 3.34 -23.61
CA ASP A 250 -11.14 2.74 -24.89
C ASP A 250 -9.93 1.80 -24.77
N LEU A 251 -8.93 2.18 -23.97
CA LEU A 251 -7.73 1.36 -23.76
C LEU A 251 -8.03 0.07 -23.00
N ILE A 252 -8.90 0.11 -22.00
CA ILE A 252 -9.21 -1.04 -21.13
C ILE A 252 -10.31 -1.95 -21.68
N GLU A 253 -10.99 -1.55 -22.75
CA GLU A 253 -12.06 -2.32 -23.35
C GLU A 253 -11.62 -3.74 -23.71
N ASN A 254 -12.38 -4.75 -23.26
CA ASN A 254 -12.07 -6.17 -23.43
C ASN A 254 -10.68 -6.61 -22.93
N LYS A 255 -10.10 -5.91 -21.94
CA LYS A 255 -8.80 -6.21 -21.33
C LYS A 255 -8.94 -6.64 -19.89
N LYS A 256 -8.03 -7.51 -19.46
CA LYS A 256 -7.84 -7.80 -18.03
C LYS A 256 -7.04 -6.68 -17.39
N VAL A 257 -7.66 -5.99 -16.44
CA VAL A 257 -7.07 -4.84 -15.75
C VAL A 257 -6.75 -5.20 -14.31
N ALA A 258 -5.52 -4.90 -13.89
CA ALA A 258 -5.15 -4.91 -12.48
C ALA A 258 -4.92 -3.48 -12.00
N ILE A 259 -5.37 -3.15 -10.80
CA ILE A 259 -5.20 -1.83 -10.19
C ILE A 259 -4.28 -1.97 -8.98
N LEU A 260 -3.18 -1.22 -8.97
CA LEU A 260 -2.23 -1.12 -7.86
C LEU A 260 -2.41 0.23 -7.18
N VAL A 261 -3.13 0.22 -6.07
CA VAL A 261 -3.40 1.44 -5.30
C VAL A 261 -2.28 1.71 -4.30
N GLY A 262 -1.81 2.95 -4.24
CA GLY A 262 -0.81 3.40 -3.28
C GLY A 262 -1.42 3.82 -1.95
N LEU A 263 -0.63 3.73 -0.87
CA LEU A 263 -1.06 4.16 0.46
C LEU A 263 -1.41 5.66 0.52
N GLY A 264 -0.86 6.49 -0.37
CA GLY A 264 -1.14 7.93 -0.43
C GLY A 264 -2.62 8.24 -0.67
N VAL A 265 -3.29 7.41 -1.48
CA VAL A 265 -4.71 7.58 -1.86
C VAL A 265 -5.65 7.53 -0.65
N GLN A 266 -5.33 6.74 0.38
CA GLN A 266 -6.13 6.61 1.61
C GLN A 266 -5.72 7.57 2.75
N LYS A 267 -4.78 8.50 2.52
CA LYS A 267 -4.25 9.40 3.57
C LYS A 267 -5.03 10.70 3.72
N TYR A 268 -6.19 10.78 3.15
CA TYR A 268 -7.09 11.94 3.26
C TYR A 268 -8.22 11.66 4.23
N PHE A 269 -8.99 12.70 4.57
CA PHE A 269 -10.12 12.60 5.49
C PHE A 269 -11.15 11.56 5.00
N GLU A 270 -11.43 11.52 3.69
CA GLU A 270 -12.32 10.57 3.03
C GLU A 270 -11.59 9.32 2.51
N GLY A 271 -10.42 8.99 3.06
CA GLY A 271 -9.55 7.92 2.53
C GLY A 271 -10.21 6.55 2.45
N THR A 272 -11.12 6.22 3.36
CA THR A 272 -11.90 4.97 3.31
C THR A 272 -12.87 4.95 2.12
N GLN A 273 -13.49 6.09 1.82
CA GLN A 273 -14.45 6.22 0.73
C GLN A 273 -13.79 6.22 -0.66
N ILE A 274 -12.52 6.63 -0.74
CA ILE A 274 -11.74 6.61 -1.99
C ILE A 274 -11.39 5.18 -2.41
N MET A 275 -11.09 4.31 -1.44
CA MET A 275 -10.65 2.93 -1.66
C MET A 275 -11.79 1.99 -1.96
#